data_293576506a4572a858be89e19f2f02c0
#
_entry.id   293576506a4572a858be89e19f2f02c0
#
_cell.length_a   1.000
_cell.length_b   1.000
_cell.length_c   1.000
_cell.angle_alpha   90.00
_cell.angle_beta   90.00
_cell.angle_gamma   90.00
#
_symmetry.space_group_name_H-M   'P 1'
#
loop_
_entity.id
_entity.type
_entity.pdbx_description
1 polymer ?
#
loop_
_entity_poly.entity_id
_entity_poly.type
_entity_poly.pdbx_seq_one_letter_code
_entity_poly.pdbx_strand_id
1 'polypeptide(L)'
;MRKKVTVVGAGNVGANCALRLAGKELADVVLVDVVEGVPQGKGLDILESGPVEGYDVAITGANDYEPTANSDVVIMTAGFPRKPGMSRDDLLLKNFEIVKSATEQIAKYSPNAILILVTN
;
A
#
# COMPACT_ATOMS: atom_id res chain seq x y z
N MET A 1 -7.19 15.07 -14.21
CA MET A 1 -6.48 14.70 -12.98
C MET A 1 -6.42 13.18 -12.86
N ARG A 2 -5.27 12.62 -12.61
CA ARG A 2 -5.15 11.18 -12.42
C ARG A 2 -5.84 10.74 -11.12
N LYS A 3 -6.33 9.53 -11.13
CA LYS A 3 -6.80 8.88 -9.90
C LYS A 3 -5.62 8.61 -8.97
N LYS A 4 -5.89 8.48 -7.69
CA LYS A 4 -4.91 8.13 -6.68
C LYS A 4 -5.26 6.76 -6.10
N VAL A 5 -4.30 5.86 -6.09
CA VAL A 5 -4.42 4.56 -5.41
C VAL A 5 -3.38 4.48 -4.30
N THR A 6 -3.82 4.19 -3.11
CA THR A 6 -2.94 3.88 -1.98
C THR A 6 -2.80 2.38 -1.85
N VAL A 7 -1.57 1.90 -1.70
CA VAL A 7 -1.26 0.52 -1.34
C VAL A 7 -0.71 0.53 0.07
N VAL A 8 -1.38 -0.14 0.97
CA VAL A 8 -0.97 -0.28 2.37
C VAL A 8 -0.24 -1.61 2.54
N GLY A 9 1.01 -1.53 2.93
CA GLY A 9 1.93 -2.64 2.99
C GLY A 9 2.91 -2.62 1.82
N ALA A 10 4.19 -2.45 2.11
CA ALA A 10 5.27 -2.40 1.11
C ALA A 10 6.08 -3.70 1.06
N GLY A 11 5.47 -4.80 1.45
CA GLY A 11 6.03 -6.14 1.29
C GLY A 11 6.00 -6.59 -0.17
N ASN A 12 6.20 -7.88 -0.40
CA ASN A 12 6.24 -8.42 -1.75
C ASN A 12 4.93 -8.18 -2.53
N VAL A 13 3.80 -8.41 -1.89
CA VAL A 13 2.49 -8.24 -2.54
C VAL A 13 2.22 -6.76 -2.84
N GLY A 14 2.37 -5.89 -1.83
CA GLY A 14 2.08 -4.47 -1.97
C GLY A 14 2.99 -3.77 -2.98
N ALA A 15 4.29 -4.02 -2.91
CA ALA A 15 5.25 -3.42 -3.83
C ALA A 15 5.02 -3.87 -5.28
N ASN A 16 4.72 -5.15 -5.50
CA ASN A 16 4.37 -5.65 -6.83
C ASN A 16 3.05 -5.08 -7.34
N CYS A 17 2.07 -4.89 -6.45
CA CYS A 17 0.82 -4.23 -6.79
C CYS A 17 1.08 -2.78 -7.26
N ALA A 18 1.89 -2.03 -6.51
CA ALA A 18 2.28 -0.66 -6.87
C ALA A 18 2.97 -0.61 -8.24
N LEU A 19 3.91 -1.53 -8.49
CA LEU A 19 4.61 -1.63 -9.77
C LEU A 19 3.64 -1.87 -10.94
N ARG A 20 2.66 -2.76 -10.77
CA ARG A 20 1.68 -3.05 -11.82
C ARG A 20 0.74 -1.87 -12.08
N LEU A 21 0.32 -1.17 -11.03
CA LEU A 21 -0.47 0.04 -11.16
C LEU A 21 0.27 1.12 -11.95
N ALA A 22 1.55 1.32 -11.63
CA ALA A 22 2.41 2.27 -12.32
C ALA A 22 2.63 1.89 -13.79
N GLY A 23 3.00 0.64 -14.05
CA GLY A 23 3.28 0.16 -15.40
C GLY A 23 2.07 0.22 -16.35
N LYS A 24 0.87 0.15 -15.81
CA LYS A 24 -0.38 0.30 -16.57
C LYS A 24 -0.90 1.75 -16.59
N GLU A 25 -0.21 2.66 -15.93
CA GLU A 25 -0.61 4.07 -15.79
C GLU A 25 -2.06 4.27 -15.30
N LEU A 26 -2.52 3.37 -14.42
CA LEU A 26 -3.90 3.43 -13.92
C LEU A 26 -4.13 4.60 -12.97
N ALA A 27 -3.11 4.97 -12.20
CA ALA A 27 -3.23 5.99 -11.17
C ALA A 27 -1.85 6.46 -10.71
N ASP A 28 -1.82 7.58 -10.02
CA ASP A 28 -0.71 7.92 -9.13
C ASP A 28 -0.79 7.02 -7.90
N VAL A 29 0.34 6.58 -7.38
CA VAL A 29 0.41 5.57 -6.34
C VAL A 29 1.07 6.12 -5.08
N VAL A 30 0.47 5.87 -3.94
CA VAL A 30 1.09 6.06 -2.63
C VAL A 30 1.29 4.69 -2.00
N LEU A 31 2.53 4.38 -1.66
CA LEU A 31 2.90 3.12 -1.02
C LEU A 31 3.23 3.41 0.45
N VAL A 32 2.47 2.82 1.37
CA VAL A 32 2.59 3.07 2.81
C VAL A 32 3.05 1.81 3.53
N ASP A 33 4.01 1.96 4.44
CA ASP A 33 4.41 0.90 5.36
C ASP A 33 4.90 1.51 6.67
N VAL A 34 4.81 0.76 7.75
CA VAL A 34 5.32 1.17 9.05
C VAL A 34 6.85 1.09 9.15
N VAL A 35 7.48 0.29 8.30
CA VAL A 35 8.93 0.11 8.30
C VAL A 35 9.59 1.31 7.60
N GLU A 36 10.32 2.09 8.38
CA GLU A 36 10.98 3.29 7.89
C GLU A 36 11.92 3.00 6.72
N GLY A 37 11.84 3.82 5.68
CA GLY A 37 12.69 3.72 4.50
C GLY A 37 12.23 2.70 3.45
N VAL A 38 11.48 1.68 3.83
CA VAL A 38 11.06 0.62 2.90
C VAL A 38 10.12 1.13 1.81
N PRO A 39 9.00 1.80 2.15
CA PRO A 39 8.11 2.31 1.10
C PRO A 39 8.77 3.39 0.26
N GLN A 40 9.62 4.22 0.86
CA GLN A 40 10.36 5.26 0.12
C GLN A 40 11.33 4.64 -0.89
N GLY A 41 12.12 3.66 -0.48
CA GLY A 41 13.08 2.98 -1.35
C GLY A 41 12.40 2.23 -2.50
N LYS A 42 11.37 1.47 -2.20
CA LYS A 42 10.61 0.74 -3.23
C LYS A 42 9.86 1.68 -4.17
N GLY A 43 9.29 2.74 -3.62
CA GLY A 43 8.62 3.79 -4.41
C GLY A 43 9.59 4.47 -5.37
N LEU A 44 10.80 4.78 -4.92
CA LEU A 44 11.84 5.38 -5.75
C LEU A 44 12.28 4.43 -6.88
N ASP A 45 12.49 3.15 -6.58
CA ASP A 45 12.82 2.14 -7.60
C ASP A 45 11.76 2.08 -8.71
N ILE A 46 10.49 2.07 -8.33
CA ILE A 46 9.38 2.07 -9.29
C ILE A 46 9.37 3.35 -10.10
N LEU A 47 9.53 4.51 -9.45
CA LEU A 47 9.56 5.81 -10.13
C LEU A 47 10.69 5.88 -11.16
N GLU A 48 11.89 5.46 -10.79
CA GLU A 48 13.06 5.50 -11.65
C GLU A 48 13.00 4.53 -12.83
N SER A 49 12.22 3.45 -12.73
CA SER A 49 12.01 2.55 -13.85
C SER A 49 11.05 3.08 -14.90
N GLY A 50 10.30 4.15 -14.59
CA GLY A 50 9.33 4.75 -15.49
C GLY A 50 9.87 5.13 -16.86
N PRO A 51 10.98 5.90 -16.96
CA PRO A 51 11.55 6.26 -18.26
C PRO A 51 11.98 5.07 -19.10
N VAL A 52 12.43 4.00 -18.47
CA VAL A 52 12.87 2.78 -19.16
C VAL A 52 11.67 1.96 -19.64
N GLU A 53 10.65 1.83 -18.80
CA GLU A 53 9.46 1.00 -19.07
C GLU A 53 8.35 1.77 -19.81
N GLY A 54 8.45 3.08 -19.90
CA GLY A 54 7.54 3.91 -20.68
C GLY A 54 6.28 4.34 -19.93
N TYR A 55 6.30 4.38 -18.62
CA TYR A 55 5.19 4.95 -17.84
C TYR A 55 5.61 6.27 -17.15
N ASP A 56 4.62 7.10 -16.89
CA ASP A 56 4.81 8.42 -16.27
C ASP A 56 3.68 8.67 -15.27
N VAL A 57 3.83 8.14 -14.07
CA VAL A 57 2.93 8.38 -12.95
C VAL A 57 3.73 8.78 -11.71
N ALA A 58 3.11 9.50 -10.79
CA ALA A 58 3.73 9.82 -9.52
C ALA A 58 3.69 8.60 -8.59
N ILE A 59 4.82 8.29 -7.97
CA ILE A 59 4.92 7.25 -6.96
C ILE A 59 5.50 7.86 -5.70
N THR A 60 4.79 7.74 -4.59
CA THR A 60 5.21 8.27 -3.28
C THR A 60 5.27 7.15 -2.26
N GLY A 61 6.41 6.99 -1.60
CA GLY A 61 6.55 6.12 -0.44
C GLY A 61 6.40 6.91 0.85
N ALA A 62 5.66 6.39 1.81
CA ALA A 62 5.41 7.08 3.08
C ALA A 62 5.32 6.13 4.26
N ASN A 63 5.65 6.64 5.47
CA ASN A 63 5.45 5.93 6.72
C ASN A 63 4.22 6.43 7.50
N ASP A 64 3.55 7.44 7.00
CA ASP A 64 2.30 7.97 7.54
C ASP A 64 1.22 8.04 6.47
N TYR A 65 0.00 8.36 6.89
CA TYR A 65 -1.17 8.35 6.00
C TYR A 65 -1.51 9.73 5.41
N GLU A 66 -0.81 10.78 5.76
CA GLU A 66 -1.09 12.11 5.21
C GLU A 66 -1.02 12.14 3.68
N PRO A 67 0.01 11.57 3.03
CA PRO A 67 0.07 11.54 1.56
C PRO A 67 -1.05 10.73 0.90
N THR A 68 -1.72 9.85 1.65
CA THR A 68 -2.83 9.02 1.14
C THR A 68 -4.15 9.78 1.01
N ALA A 69 -4.23 11.01 1.52
CA ALA A 69 -5.47 11.76 1.55
C ALA A 69 -6.15 11.81 0.18
N ASN A 70 -7.48 11.65 0.19
CA ASN A 70 -8.31 11.67 -1.01
C ASN A 70 -7.98 10.59 -2.04
N SER A 71 -7.55 9.42 -1.58
CA SER A 71 -7.41 8.26 -2.46
C SER A 71 -8.76 7.82 -3.02
N ASP A 72 -8.78 7.41 -4.27
CA ASP A 72 -9.95 6.83 -4.92
C ASP A 72 -10.13 5.36 -4.57
N VAL A 73 -9.00 4.64 -4.50
CA VAL A 73 -8.96 3.22 -4.13
C VAL A 73 -7.83 3.00 -3.14
N VAL A 74 -8.05 2.16 -2.16
CA VAL A 74 -7.01 1.71 -1.22
C VAL A 74 -6.93 0.19 -1.28
N ILE A 75 -5.73 -0.33 -1.49
CA ILE A 75 -5.46 -1.77 -1.51
C ILE A 75 -4.71 -2.12 -0.24
N MET A 76 -5.35 -2.90 0.63
CA MET A 76 -4.81 -3.32 1.91
C MET A 76 -4.10 -4.66 1.77
N THR A 77 -2.76 -4.62 1.80
CA THR A 77 -1.93 -5.83 1.78
C THR A 77 -1.13 -6.02 3.06
N ALA A 78 -1.20 -5.05 3.97
CA ALA A 78 -0.48 -5.08 5.24
C ALA A 78 -0.93 -6.27 6.09
N GLY A 79 0.02 -6.93 6.75
CA GLY A 79 -0.25 -8.04 7.61
C GLY A 79 1.02 -8.81 7.96
N PHE A 80 0.92 -9.64 8.99
CA PHE A 80 2.01 -10.51 9.39
C PHE A 80 1.94 -11.83 8.61
N PRO A 81 3.06 -12.35 8.12
CA PRO A 81 3.11 -13.72 7.61
C PRO A 81 3.01 -14.71 8.77
N ARG A 82 2.42 -15.86 8.50
CA ARG A 82 2.39 -16.95 9.48
C ARG A 82 3.81 -17.44 9.75
N LYS A 83 4.18 -17.46 11.02
CA LYS A 83 5.49 -17.99 11.46
C LYS A 83 5.33 -19.38 12.04
N PRO A 84 6.39 -20.22 12.01
CA PRO A 84 6.37 -21.52 12.70
C PRO A 84 5.97 -21.36 14.18
N GLY A 85 5.11 -22.23 14.67
CA GLY A 85 4.58 -22.18 16.03
C GLY A 85 3.38 -21.26 16.24
N MET A 86 2.95 -20.51 15.24
CA MET A 86 1.73 -19.70 15.30
C MET A 86 0.51 -20.52 14.90
N SER A 87 -0.53 -20.43 15.73
CA SER A 87 -1.86 -20.95 15.37
C SER A 87 -2.53 -19.99 14.38
N ARG A 88 -3.61 -20.45 13.73
CA ARG A 88 -4.44 -19.58 12.89
C ARG A 88 -5.08 -18.45 13.69
N ASP A 89 -5.46 -18.72 14.93
CA ASP A 89 -6.08 -17.72 15.81
C ASP A 89 -5.08 -16.63 16.20
N ASP A 90 -3.83 -17.02 16.48
CA ASP A 90 -2.76 -16.04 16.75
C ASP A 90 -2.52 -15.11 15.55
N LEU A 91 -2.51 -15.66 14.35
CA LEU A 91 -2.35 -14.89 13.11
C LEU A 91 -3.55 -13.96 12.89
N LEU A 92 -4.77 -14.47 13.12
CA LEU A 92 -6.00 -13.68 13.01
C LEU A 92 -5.96 -12.46 13.93
N LEU A 93 -5.61 -12.65 15.19
CA LEU A 93 -5.56 -11.57 16.17
C LEU A 93 -4.52 -10.51 15.81
N LYS A 94 -3.33 -10.92 15.37
CA LYS A 94 -2.29 -9.98 14.94
C LYS A 94 -2.69 -9.20 13.71
N ASN A 95 -3.22 -9.87 12.70
CA ASN A 95 -3.67 -9.21 11.48
C ASN A 95 -4.89 -8.33 11.72
N PHE A 96 -5.77 -8.72 12.63
CA PHE A 96 -6.91 -7.88 13.02
C PHE A 96 -6.45 -6.50 13.53
N GLU A 97 -5.47 -6.45 14.43
CA GLU A 97 -4.96 -5.18 14.96
C GLU A 97 -4.32 -4.32 13.87
N ILE A 98 -3.57 -4.92 12.97
CA ILE A 98 -2.93 -4.21 11.86
C ILE A 98 -3.99 -3.63 10.91
N VAL A 99 -4.94 -4.45 10.49
CA VAL A 99 -6.01 -4.04 9.55
C VAL A 99 -6.92 -2.99 10.19
N LYS A 100 -7.25 -3.16 11.47
CA LYS A 100 -8.04 -2.18 12.22
C LYS A 100 -7.36 -0.81 12.24
N SER A 101 -6.11 -0.76 12.67
CA SER A 101 -5.34 0.49 12.74
C SER A 101 -5.23 1.16 11.37
N ALA A 102 -4.88 0.41 10.35
CA ALA A 102 -4.77 0.93 8.99
C ALA A 102 -6.12 1.43 8.46
N THR A 103 -7.20 0.69 8.69
CA THR A 103 -8.54 1.06 8.23
C THR A 103 -9.02 2.35 8.90
N GLU A 104 -8.74 2.54 10.19
CA GLU A 104 -9.06 3.78 10.89
C GLU A 104 -8.35 4.98 10.24
N GLN A 105 -7.09 4.84 9.88
CA GLN A 105 -6.34 5.88 9.17
C GLN A 105 -6.91 6.16 7.78
N ILE A 106 -7.25 5.11 7.04
CA ILE A 106 -7.87 5.24 5.71
C ILE A 106 -9.21 5.98 5.82
N ALA A 107 -10.04 5.62 6.78
CA ALA A 107 -11.33 6.29 7.01
C ALA A 107 -11.16 7.78 7.31
N LYS A 108 -10.10 8.14 8.02
CA LYS A 108 -9.78 9.53 8.35
C LYS A 108 -9.35 10.34 7.12
N TYR A 109 -8.42 9.80 6.31
CA TYR A 109 -7.81 10.53 5.20
C TYR A 109 -8.53 10.36 3.86
N SER A 110 -9.19 9.24 3.66
CA SER A 110 -9.85 8.89 2.40
C SER A 110 -11.23 8.25 2.64
N PRO A 111 -12.17 9.00 3.24
CA PRO A 111 -13.47 8.44 3.65
C PRO A 111 -14.33 7.94 2.48
N ASN A 112 -14.06 8.41 1.27
CA ASN A 112 -14.82 8.02 0.08
C ASN A 112 -14.12 6.96 -0.77
N ALA A 113 -12.97 6.46 -0.32
CA ALA A 113 -12.23 5.46 -1.07
C ALA A 113 -12.92 4.10 -1.09
N ILE A 114 -12.73 3.38 -2.17
CA ILE A 114 -13.06 1.95 -2.24
C ILE A 114 -11.90 1.18 -1.61
N LEU A 115 -12.19 0.34 -0.63
CA LEU A 115 -11.20 -0.49 0.02
C LEU A 115 -11.21 -1.91 -0.55
N ILE A 116 -10.06 -2.34 -1.08
CA ILE A 116 -9.83 -3.72 -1.52
C ILE A 116 -8.95 -4.40 -0.48
N LEU A 117 -9.50 -5.37 0.22
CA LEU A 117 -8.81 -6.07 1.29
C LEU A 117 -8.20 -7.37 0.78
N VAL A 118 -6.87 -7.45 0.82
CA VAL A 118 -6.09 -8.62 0.37
C VAL A 118 -5.52 -9.40 1.57
N THR A 119 -5.30 -8.76 2.69
CA THR A 119 -4.77 -9.36 3.92
C THR A 119 -5.55 -10.60 4.36
N ASN A 120 -4.83 -11.64 4.74
CA ASN A 120 -5.40 -12.86 5.31
C ASN A 120 -5.82 -12.69 6.77
#